data_753dede25bea2b296765c44be74520f7
#
_entry.id   753dede25bea2b296765c44be74520f7
#
_cell.length_a   1.000
_cell.length_b   1.000
_cell.length_c   1.000
_cell.angle_alpha   90.00
_cell.angle_beta   90.00
_cell.angle_gamma   90.00
#
_symmetry.space_group_name_H-M   'P 1'
#
loop_
_entity.id
_entity.type
_entity.pdbx_description
1 polymer ?
#
loop_
_entity_poly.entity_id
_entity_poly.type
_entity_poly.pdbx_seq_one_letter_code
_entity_poly.pdbx_strand_id
1 'polypeptide(L)'
;MRVVGVIPARYASTRLPGKPLVDILGKPMIRRVYENAARSRLLEMLIVATDDERILEAVRAFGGRAVLTSRDHATGTDRVAEVVRGLEAEIVVNIQGDEPFVHPGMIDEVVEPLLADPELPMCTSMHRITDPADFANPNVVKAVVDLAGDALYFSRSLIPYPRKTEGHRVFEHIGMYAYRKDFLLKYAALPQTPLEKLESLEQLRVLEHGYRLRVVETRQPYIPLSVDTPEDLEKARKLARELDEAGGGL
;
A
#
# COMPACT_ATOMS: atom_id res chain seq x y z
N MET A 1 -12.33 -18.00 -4.36
CA MET A 1 -11.15 -17.32 -4.97
C MET A 1 -10.24 -16.90 -3.83
N ARG A 2 -9.01 -17.43 -3.76
CA ARG A 2 -8.15 -17.27 -2.58
C ARG A 2 -7.42 -15.92 -2.62
N VAL A 3 -7.67 -15.06 -1.62
CA VAL A 3 -7.06 -13.74 -1.48
C VAL A 3 -6.00 -13.77 -0.38
N VAL A 4 -4.78 -13.38 -0.71
CA VAL A 4 -3.64 -13.37 0.22
C VAL A 4 -3.10 -11.96 0.38
N GLY A 5 -3.08 -11.44 1.60
CA GLY A 5 -2.39 -10.20 1.95
C GLY A 5 -0.91 -10.46 2.27
N VAL A 6 -0.03 -9.62 1.75
CA VAL A 6 1.40 -9.65 2.08
C VAL A 6 1.84 -8.26 2.51
N ILE A 7 2.51 -8.19 3.65
CA ILE A 7 3.10 -6.96 4.20
C ILE A 7 4.61 -7.06 4.03
N PRO A 8 5.23 -6.41 3.04
CA PRO A 8 6.67 -6.37 2.93
C PRO A 8 7.27 -5.50 4.04
N ALA A 9 8.25 -6.03 4.74
CA ALA A 9 8.91 -5.35 5.86
C ALA A 9 10.41 -5.63 5.85
N ARG A 10 11.23 -4.60 5.61
CA ARG A 10 12.69 -4.70 5.68
C ARG A 10 13.22 -3.99 6.93
N TYR A 11 14.28 -4.56 7.52
CA TYR A 11 14.90 -3.93 8.69
C TYR A 11 15.72 -2.70 8.31
N ALA A 12 16.41 -2.76 7.17
CA ALA A 12 17.27 -1.70 6.71
C ALA A 12 16.44 -0.51 6.20
N SER A 13 16.38 0.54 7.01
CA SER A 13 15.81 1.85 6.66
C SER A 13 16.83 2.91 7.04
N THR A 14 17.17 3.79 6.10
CA THR A 14 18.17 4.85 6.33
C THR A 14 17.66 5.97 7.21
N ARG A 15 16.37 6.32 7.09
CA ARG A 15 15.73 7.42 7.82
C ARG A 15 15.27 7.01 9.23
N LEU A 16 14.85 5.75 9.39
CA LEU A 16 14.36 5.21 10.66
C LEU A 16 14.81 3.73 10.78
N PRO A 17 16.02 3.47 11.32
CA PRO A 17 16.53 2.11 11.46
C PRO A 17 15.60 1.21 12.27
N GLY A 18 15.37 -0.03 11.79
CA GLY A 18 14.46 -0.96 12.43
C GLY A 18 12.99 -0.54 12.37
N LYS A 19 12.63 0.28 11.39
CA LYS A 19 11.29 0.88 11.19
C LYS A 19 10.11 -0.05 11.52
N PRO A 20 10.03 -1.31 11.07
CA PRO A 20 8.91 -2.19 11.39
C PRO A 20 8.76 -2.51 12.87
N LEU A 21 9.84 -2.40 13.65
CA LEU A 21 9.88 -2.76 15.07
C LEU A 21 9.78 -1.55 16.01
N VAL A 22 9.67 -0.32 15.48
CA VAL A 22 9.53 0.87 16.34
C VAL A 22 8.25 0.78 17.15
N ASP A 23 8.35 1.17 18.40
CA ASP A 23 7.21 1.14 19.32
C ASP A 23 6.22 2.28 19.05
N ILE A 24 4.95 1.92 18.92
CA ILE A 24 3.81 2.82 18.90
C ILE A 24 2.87 2.39 20.02
N LEU A 25 2.99 3.01 21.20
CA LEU A 25 2.20 2.75 22.41
C LEU A 25 2.18 1.25 22.78
N GLY A 26 3.36 0.68 23.04
CA GLY A 26 3.52 -0.70 23.51
C GLY A 26 3.33 -1.78 22.44
N LYS A 27 3.14 -1.41 21.18
CA LYS A 27 3.07 -2.35 20.05
C LYS A 27 4.10 -1.99 18.98
N PRO A 28 4.89 -2.94 18.44
CA PRO A 28 5.68 -2.70 17.24
C PRO A 28 4.79 -2.22 16.08
N MET A 29 5.28 -1.30 15.25
CA MET A 29 4.52 -0.78 14.10
C MET A 29 3.97 -1.91 13.21
N ILE A 30 4.78 -2.92 12.89
CA ILE A 30 4.35 -4.06 12.06
C ILE A 30 3.18 -4.83 12.68
N ARG A 31 3.08 -4.88 14.00
CA ARG A 31 1.94 -5.50 14.70
C ARG A 31 0.66 -4.71 14.47
N ARG A 32 0.71 -3.38 14.53
CA ARG A 32 -0.45 -2.52 14.27
C ARG A 32 -0.94 -2.69 12.83
N VAL A 33 -0.02 -2.67 11.84
CA VAL A 33 -0.37 -2.94 10.44
C VAL A 33 -1.01 -4.32 10.31
N TYR A 34 -0.40 -5.35 10.90
CA TYR A 34 -0.89 -6.73 10.81
C TYR A 34 -2.29 -6.89 11.44
N GLU A 35 -2.47 -6.41 12.67
CA GLU A 35 -3.74 -6.51 13.40
C GLU A 35 -4.88 -5.77 12.67
N ASN A 36 -4.60 -4.60 12.08
CA ASN A 36 -5.57 -3.85 11.29
C ASN A 36 -5.90 -4.56 9.97
N ALA A 37 -4.90 -4.97 9.21
CA ALA A 37 -5.09 -5.68 7.94
C ALA A 37 -5.80 -7.02 8.13
N ALA A 38 -5.53 -7.75 9.21
CA ALA A 38 -6.16 -9.03 9.53
C ALA A 38 -7.69 -8.94 9.76
N ARG A 39 -8.23 -7.73 9.94
CA ARG A 39 -9.68 -7.47 10.07
C ARG A 39 -10.40 -7.34 8.72
N SER A 40 -9.68 -7.36 7.60
CA SER A 40 -10.28 -7.42 6.25
C SER A 40 -11.14 -8.67 6.13
N ARG A 41 -12.30 -8.51 5.51
CA ARG A 41 -13.28 -9.60 5.32
C ARG A 41 -12.93 -10.51 4.16
N LEU A 42 -12.11 -10.03 3.23
CA LEU A 42 -11.77 -10.74 1.99
C LEU A 42 -10.43 -11.46 2.06
N LEU A 43 -9.56 -11.12 3.03
CA LEU A 43 -8.29 -11.83 3.19
C LEU A 43 -8.50 -13.20 3.85
N GLU A 44 -8.07 -14.26 3.16
CA GLU A 44 -8.03 -15.62 3.73
C GLU A 44 -6.69 -15.90 4.44
N MET A 45 -5.65 -15.19 4.07
CA MET A 45 -4.32 -15.32 4.66
C MET A 45 -3.62 -13.96 4.67
N LEU A 46 -2.87 -13.69 5.74
CA LEU A 46 -2.01 -12.51 5.86
C LEU A 46 -0.61 -12.96 6.28
N ILE A 47 0.43 -12.46 5.56
CA ILE A 47 1.81 -12.85 5.76
C ILE A 47 2.69 -11.60 5.77
N VAL A 48 3.61 -11.50 6.74
CA VAL A 48 4.71 -10.54 6.71
C VAL A 48 5.88 -11.16 5.95
N ALA A 49 6.35 -10.46 4.91
CA ALA A 49 7.51 -10.85 4.13
C ALA A 49 8.72 -10.01 4.56
N THR A 50 9.74 -10.62 5.13
CA THR A 50 10.89 -9.89 5.69
C THR A 50 12.23 -10.52 5.34
N ASP A 51 13.30 -9.73 5.34
CA ASP A 51 14.68 -10.17 5.17
C ASP A 51 15.47 -10.28 6.50
N ASP A 52 14.76 -10.10 7.64
CA ASP A 52 15.40 -10.00 8.96
C ASP A 52 14.71 -10.87 10.01
N GLU A 53 15.49 -11.70 10.69
CA GLU A 53 14.97 -12.62 11.70
C GLU A 53 14.31 -11.90 12.87
N ARG A 54 14.77 -10.70 13.25
CA ARG A 54 14.18 -9.91 14.35
C ARG A 54 12.74 -9.55 14.05
N ILE A 55 12.41 -9.21 12.79
CA ILE A 55 11.04 -8.94 12.36
C ILE A 55 10.24 -10.24 12.34
N LEU A 56 10.82 -11.32 11.82
CA LEU A 56 10.19 -12.64 11.79
C LEU A 56 9.78 -13.08 13.21
N GLU A 57 10.70 -13.00 14.16
CA GLU A 57 10.46 -13.36 15.56
C GLU A 57 9.41 -12.46 16.22
N ALA A 58 9.50 -11.15 16.01
CA ALA A 58 8.52 -10.20 16.53
C ALA A 58 7.10 -10.50 16.02
N VAL A 59 6.96 -10.83 14.73
CA VAL A 59 5.66 -11.20 14.13
C VAL A 59 5.13 -12.50 14.73
N ARG A 60 5.99 -13.51 14.88
CA ARG A 60 5.61 -14.80 15.49
C ARG A 60 5.22 -14.64 16.97
N ALA A 61 5.88 -13.74 17.69
CA ALA A 61 5.60 -13.50 19.11
C ALA A 61 4.17 -13.01 19.40
N PHE A 62 3.54 -12.30 18.45
CA PHE A 62 2.12 -11.93 18.58
C PHE A 62 1.16 -12.86 17.81
N GLY A 63 1.63 -14.02 17.33
CA GLY A 63 0.82 -15.00 16.62
C GLY A 63 0.61 -14.72 15.11
N GLY A 64 1.31 -13.74 14.55
CA GLY A 64 1.28 -13.44 13.12
C GLY A 64 2.07 -14.45 12.29
N ARG A 65 1.78 -14.52 11.00
CA ARG A 65 2.53 -15.32 10.02
C ARG A 65 3.62 -14.46 9.39
N ALA A 66 4.84 -14.97 9.36
CA ALA A 66 5.94 -14.31 8.67
C ALA A 66 6.84 -15.34 7.98
N VAL A 67 7.45 -14.92 6.88
CA VAL A 67 8.40 -15.70 6.10
C VAL A 67 9.66 -14.88 5.82
N LEU A 68 10.81 -15.54 5.80
CA LEU A 68 12.05 -14.93 5.33
C LEU A 68 12.08 -14.92 3.80
N THR A 69 12.59 -13.83 3.26
CA THR A 69 12.78 -13.59 1.84
C THR A 69 14.18 -13.09 1.56
N SER A 70 14.62 -13.11 0.30
CA SER A 70 15.93 -12.59 -0.08
C SER A 70 16.15 -11.15 0.40
N ARG A 71 17.41 -10.83 0.74
CA ARG A 71 17.87 -9.46 1.02
C ARG A 71 18.09 -8.64 -0.24
N ASP A 72 18.17 -9.30 -1.40
CA ASP A 72 18.56 -8.68 -2.67
C ASP A 72 17.39 -8.03 -3.42
N HIS A 73 16.18 -8.10 -2.87
CA HIS A 73 15.03 -7.47 -3.48
C HIS A 73 15.15 -5.95 -3.51
N ALA A 74 15.00 -5.39 -4.71
CA ALA A 74 15.04 -3.95 -4.93
C ALA A 74 13.79 -3.26 -4.38
N THR A 75 12.61 -3.91 -4.53
CA THR A 75 11.32 -3.34 -4.18
C THR A 75 10.50 -4.22 -3.22
N GLY A 76 9.46 -3.62 -2.62
CA GLY A 76 8.45 -4.37 -1.85
C GLY A 76 7.69 -5.36 -2.74
N THR A 77 7.41 -4.99 -3.98
CA THR A 77 6.71 -5.82 -4.97
C THR A 77 7.49 -7.09 -5.30
N ASP A 78 8.81 -7.01 -5.47
CA ASP A 78 9.66 -8.19 -5.70
C ASP A 78 9.59 -9.17 -4.53
N ARG A 79 9.59 -8.63 -3.30
CA ARG A 79 9.47 -9.40 -2.06
C ARG A 79 8.12 -10.09 -1.95
N VAL A 80 7.04 -9.39 -2.30
CA VAL A 80 5.69 -9.95 -2.36
C VAL A 80 5.64 -11.08 -3.39
N ALA A 81 6.20 -10.87 -4.58
CA ALA A 81 6.25 -11.86 -5.66
C ALA A 81 7.00 -13.15 -5.25
N GLU A 82 8.11 -13.05 -4.49
CA GLU A 82 8.82 -14.22 -3.96
C GLU A 82 7.90 -15.06 -3.08
N VAL A 83 7.23 -14.43 -2.10
CA VAL A 83 6.35 -15.14 -1.15
C VAL A 83 5.22 -15.88 -1.86
N VAL A 84 4.54 -15.20 -2.80
CA VAL A 84 3.33 -15.77 -3.42
C VAL A 84 3.62 -16.80 -4.51
N ARG A 85 4.87 -16.91 -4.98
CA ARG A 85 5.25 -17.88 -6.01
C ARG A 85 4.91 -19.31 -5.61
N GLY A 86 5.15 -19.65 -4.34
CA GLY A 86 4.87 -20.97 -3.77
C GLY A 86 3.49 -21.15 -3.14
N LEU A 87 2.62 -20.13 -3.18
CA LEU A 87 1.31 -20.18 -2.55
C LEU A 87 0.19 -20.40 -3.56
N GLU A 88 -0.83 -21.11 -3.13
CA GLU A 88 -2.11 -21.15 -3.85
C GLU A 88 -2.89 -19.86 -3.55
N ALA A 89 -2.74 -18.84 -4.40
CA ALA A 89 -3.44 -17.58 -4.34
C ALA A 89 -3.93 -17.20 -5.74
N GLU A 90 -5.06 -16.53 -5.84
CA GLU A 90 -5.59 -15.97 -7.08
C GLU A 90 -5.43 -14.45 -7.09
N ILE A 91 -5.66 -13.82 -5.95
CA ILE A 91 -5.49 -12.38 -5.72
C ILE A 91 -4.48 -12.17 -4.60
N VAL A 92 -3.58 -11.22 -4.80
CA VAL A 92 -2.54 -10.84 -3.85
C VAL A 92 -2.68 -9.36 -3.53
N VAL A 93 -2.73 -9.01 -2.25
CA VAL A 93 -2.74 -7.62 -1.80
C VAL A 93 -1.38 -7.26 -1.21
N ASN A 94 -0.72 -6.25 -1.77
CA ASN A 94 0.48 -5.64 -1.22
C ASN A 94 0.06 -4.52 -0.25
N ILE A 95 0.28 -4.74 1.04
CA ILE A 95 -0.11 -3.84 2.12
C ILE A 95 1.15 -3.18 2.68
N GLN A 96 1.17 -1.85 2.72
CA GLN A 96 2.35 -1.11 3.16
C GLN A 96 2.66 -1.34 4.65
N GLY A 97 3.89 -1.78 4.93
CA GLY A 97 4.33 -2.09 6.30
C GLY A 97 4.61 -0.87 7.19
N ASP A 98 4.46 0.33 6.64
CA ASP A 98 4.68 1.62 7.29
C ASP A 98 3.39 2.44 7.48
N GLU A 99 2.24 1.86 7.20
CA GLU A 99 0.91 2.46 7.40
C GLU A 99 0.18 1.82 8.59
N PRO A 100 0.54 2.17 9.85
CA PRO A 100 0.00 1.52 11.05
C PRO A 100 -1.51 1.75 11.29
N PHE A 101 -2.12 2.67 10.54
CA PHE A 101 -3.54 3.02 10.63
C PHE A 101 -4.33 2.60 9.39
N VAL A 102 -3.82 1.63 8.62
CA VAL A 102 -4.55 1.10 7.47
C VAL A 102 -5.93 0.61 7.88
N HIS A 103 -6.98 1.08 7.18
CA HIS A 103 -8.34 0.62 7.44
C HIS A 103 -8.61 -0.68 6.69
N PRO A 104 -9.12 -1.76 7.34
CA PRO A 104 -9.32 -3.06 6.72
C PRO A 104 -10.28 -3.02 5.52
N GLY A 105 -11.29 -2.16 5.54
CA GLY A 105 -12.21 -1.96 4.42
C GLY A 105 -11.55 -1.44 3.15
N MET A 106 -10.42 -0.72 3.24
CA MET A 106 -9.67 -0.29 2.05
C MET A 106 -9.03 -1.49 1.32
N ILE A 107 -8.63 -2.52 2.08
CA ILE A 107 -8.14 -3.78 1.52
C ILE A 107 -9.26 -4.47 0.74
N ASP A 108 -10.46 -4.52 1.31
CA ASP A 108 -11.63 -5.09 0.64
C ASP A 108 -11.94 -4.31 -0.65
N GLU A 109 -11.91 -2.97 -0.61
CA GLU A 109 -12.21 -2.09 -1.75
C GLU A 109 -11.27 -2.30 -2.95
N VAL A 110 -9.98 -2.58 -2.74
CA VAL A 110 -9.06 -2.85 -3.86
C VAL A 110 -9.16 -4.28 -4.38
N VAL A 111 -9.72 -5.21 -3.61
CA VAL A 111 -9.95 -6.61 -4.01
C VAL A 111 -11.25 -6.77 -4.80
N GLU A 112 -12.32 -6.06 -4.41
CA GLU A 112 -13.64 -6.18 -5.03
C GLU A 112 -13.65 -6.04 -6.56
N PRO A 113 -12.94 -5.08 -7.20
CA PRO A 113 -12.90 -4.99 -8.66
C PRO A 113 -12.27 -6.21 -9.34
N LEU A 114 -11.26 -6.83 -8.73
CA LEU A 114 -10.65 -8.05 -9.26
C LEU A 114 -11.58 -9.26 -9.13
N LEU A 115 -12.42 -9.30 -8.10
CA LEU A 115 -13.43 -10.35 -7.97
C LEU A 115 -14.53 -10.20 -9.04
N ALA A 116 -14.88 -8.96 -9.39
CA ALA A 116 -15.93 -8.65 -10.35
C ALA A 116 -15.50 -8.79 -11.83
N ASP A 117 -14.24 -8.46 -12.15
CA ASP A 117 -13.69 -8.49 -13.51
C ASP A 117 -12.47 -9.44 -13.58
N PRO A 118 -12.65 -10.67 -14.12
CA PRO A 118 -11.55 -11.64 -14.27
C PRO A 118 -10.38 -11.16 -15.12
N GLU A 119 -10.60 -10.24 -16.04
CA GLU A 119 -9.58 -9.70 -16.94
C GLU A 119 -8.84 -8.50 -16.35
N LEU A 120 -9.28 -7.99 -15.19
CA LEU A 120 -8.60 -6.90 -14.51
C LEU A 120 -7.32 -7.41 -13.83
N PRO A 121 -6.13 -6.94 -14.24
CA PRO A 121 -4.87 -7.48 -13.71
C PRO A 121 -4.48 -6.87 -12.36
N MET A 122 -4.88 -5.61 -12.10
CA MET A 122 -4.40 -4.83 -10.94
C MET A 122 -5.40 -3.75 -10.54
N CYS A 123 -5.48 -3.50 -9.24
CA CYS A 123 -6.24 -2.41 -8.64
C CYS A 123 -5.40 -1.68 -7.59
N THR A 124 -5.64 -0.39 -7.44
CA THR A 124 -5.11 0.46 -6.36
C THR A 124 -6.18 1.41 -5.88
N SER A 125 -5.87 2.24 -4.88
CA SER A 125 -6.83 3.18 -4.32
C SER A 125 -6.38 4.63 -4.44
N MET A 126 -7.36 5.53 -4.33
CA MET A 126 -7.14 6.97 -4.23
C MET A 126 -8.07 7.59 -3.20
N HIS A 127 -7.68 8.75 -2.70
CA HIS A 127 -8.48 9.56 -1.79
C HIS A 127 -8.57 11.00 -2.31
N ARG A 128 -9.69 11.66 -2.09
CA ARG A 128 -9.85 13.06 -2.47
C ARG A 128 -9.02 13.96 -1.54
N ILE A 129 -8.13 14.76 -2.11
CA ILE A 129 -7.37 15.76 -1.36
C ILE A 129 -8.31 16.89 -0.96
N THR A 130 -8.35 17.19 0.33
CA THR A 130 -9.18 18.27 0.91
C THR A 130 -8.37 19.51 1.26
N ASP A 131 -7.08 19.37 1.56
CA ASP A 131 -6.17 20.49 1.84
C ASP A 131 -5.52 20.96 0.53
N PRO A 132 -5.76 22.21 0.08
CA PRO A 132 -5.11 22.76 -1.10
C PRO A 132 -3.58 22.84 -1.02
N ALA A 133 -2.99 22.82 0.18
CA ALA A 133 -1.53 22.81 0.35
C ALA A 133 -0.91 21.54 -0.25
N ASP A 134 -1.64 20.43 -0.26
CA ASP A 134 -1.18 19.14 -0.80
C ASP A 134 -1.26 19.07 -2.34
N PHE A 135 -1.92 19.99 -3.00
CA PHE A 135 -2.00 20.00 -4.46
C PHE A 135 -0.62 20.12 -5.12
N ALA A 136 0.24 20.97 -4.58
CA ALA A 136 1.59 21.19 -5.09
C ALA A 136 2.66 20.35 -4.36
N ASN A 137 2.29 19.59 -3.34
CA ASN A 137 3.22 18.76 -2.57
C ASN A 137 3.67 17.54 -3.39
N PRO A 138 4.96 17.41 -3.76
CA PRO A 138 5.43 16.30 -4.59
C PRO A 138 5.45 14.95 -3.84
N ASN A 139 5.31 14.94 -2.52
CA ASN A 139 5.22 13.73 -1.73
C ASN A 139 3.80 13.13 -1.74
N VAL A 140 2.79 13.94 -2.00
CA VAL A 140 1.41 13.53 -2.25
C VAL A 140 1.28 13.24 -3.75
N VAL A 141 1.26 11.97 -4.13
CA VAL A 141 1.16 11.55 -5.53
C VAL A 141 -0.26 11.74 -6.03
N LYS A 142 -0.44 12.46 -7.13
CA LYS A 142 -1.76 12.66 -7.72
C LYS A 142 -2.12 11.54 -8.69
N ALA A 143 -3.41 11.20 -8.74
CA ALA A 143 -3.97 10.22 -9.65
C ALA A 143 -5.09 10.83 -10.50
N VAL A 144 -5.12 10.50 -11.79
CA VAL A 144 -6.22 10.81 -12.69
C VAL A 144 -6.71 9.53 -13.35
N VAL A 145 -8.02 9.41 -13.49
CA VAL A 145 -8.68 8.23 -14.01
C VAL A 145 -9.62 8.59 -15.17
N ASP A 146 -9.92 7.61 -16.00
CA ASP A 146 -10.96 7.72 -17.01
C ASP A 146 -12.37 7.54 -16.41
N LEU A 147 -13.40 7.56 -17.28
CA LEU A 147 -14.79 7.39 -16.85
C LEU A 147 -15.11 5.97 -16.34
N ALA A 148 -14.27 4.98 -16.67
CA ALA A 148 -14.39 3.63 -16.17
C ALA A 148 -13.69 3.44 -14.82
N GLY A 149 -12.90 4.42 -14.36
CA GLY A 149 -12.09 4.36 -13.17
C GLY A 149 -10.72 3.70 -13.39
N ASP A 150 -10.29 3.53 -14.64
CA ASP A 150 -8.96 3.04 -14.94
C ASP A 150 -7.95 4.22 -14.97
N ALA A 151 -6.74 4.02 -14.46
CA ALA A 151 -5.74 5.05 -14.37
C ALA A 151 -5.34 5.59 -15.75
N LEU A 152 -5.36 6.92 -15.89
CA LEU A 152 -4.77 7.62 -17.02
C LEU A 152 -3.32 7.98 -16.75
N TYR A 153 -3.01 8.45 -15.55
CA TYR A 153 -1.64 8.77 -15.12
C TYR A 153 -1.55 8.99 -13.61
N PHE A 154 -0.32 8.88 -13.09
CA PHE A 154 0.07 9.25 -11.73
C PHE A 154 1.23 10.23 -11.81
N SER A 155 1.22 11.29 -10.99
CA SER A 155 2.30 12.28 -11.00
C SER A 155 2.53 12.91 -9.63
N ARG A 156 3.77 13.28 -9.38
CA ARG A 156 4.13 14.17 -8.26
C ARG A 156 3.73 15.63 -8.51
N SER A 157 3.54 15.99 -9.78
CA SER A 157 2.99 17.29 -10.17
C SER A 157 1.48 17.35 -9.95
N LEU A 158 0.93 18.57 -9.85
CA LEU A 158 -0.52 18.75 -9.86
C LEU A 158 -1.11 18.33 -11.21
N ILE A 159 -1.93 17.32 -11.20
CA ILE A 159 -2.76 16.85 -12.30
C ILE A 159 -4.20 16.60 -11.80
N PRO A 160 -5.26 16.92 -12.62
CA PRO A 160 -5.20 17.69 -13.86
C PRO A 160 -4.90 19.18 -13.60
N TYR A 161 -4.35 19.88 -14.59
CA TYR A 161 -4.15 21.34 -14.47
C TYR A 161 -5.49 22.06 -14.42
N PRO A 162 -5.78 22.86 -13.36
CA PRO A 162 -7.10 23.46 -13.16
C PRO A 162 -7.24 24.80 -13.95
N ARG A 163 -7.38 24.69 -15.27
CA ARG A 163 -7.68 25.89 -16.08
C ARG A 163 -9.03 26.53 -15.71
N LYS A 164 -9.99 25.70 -15.24
CA LYS A 164 -11.25 26.10 -14.61
C LYS A 164 -11.28 25.49 -13.23
N THR A 165 -11.67 26.25 -12.23
CA THR A 165 -11.69 25.81 -10.84
C THR A 165 -13.03 25.19 -10.43
N GLU A 166 -14.10 25.47 -11.20
CA GLU A 166 -15.40 24.88 -10.94
C GLU A 166 -15.37 23.36 -11.13
N GLY A 167 -15.76 22.62 -10.09
CA GLY A 167 -15.75 21.16 -10.10
C GLY A 167 -14.38 20.51 -10.05
N HIS A 168 -13.29 21.31 -9.87
CA HIS A 168 -11.94 20.75 -9.75
C HIS A 168 -11.82 19.82 -8.55
N ARG A 169 -11.40 18.59 -8.81
CA ARG A 169 -11.11 17.57 -7.80
C ARG A 169 -9.72 17.05 -8.03
N VAL A 170 -8.94 16.94 -6.96
CA VAL A 170 -7.60 16.34 -6.97
C VAL A 170 -7.64 15.11 -6.08
N PHE A 171 -7.05 14.03 -6.56
CA PHE A 171 -6.99 12.78 -5.82
C PHE A 171 -5.54 12.42 -5.52
N GLU A 172 -5.30 12.02 -4.28
CA GLU A 172 -4.07 11.38 -3.83
C GLU A 172 -4.13 9.90 -4.13
N HIS A 173 -3.07 9.35 -4.70
CA HIS A 173 -2.88 7.92 -4.84
C HIS A 173 -2.44 7.31 -3.51
N ILE A 174 -3.09 6.23 -3.10
CA ILE A 174 -2.75 5.45 -1.92
C ILE A 174 -2.01 4.19 -2.37
N GLY A 175 -0.79 3.99 -1.87
CA GLY A 175 0.14 2.94 -2.31
C GLY A 175 -0.22 1.50 -1.91
N MET A 176 -1.50 1.20 -1.79
CA MET A 176 -2.01 -0.15 -1.59
C MET A 176 -2.44 -0.75 -2.93
N TYR A 177 -2.07 -2.02 -3.17
CA TYR A 177 -2.34 -2.65 -4.46
C TYR A 177 -2.88 -4.05 -4.30
N ALA A 178 -3.88 -4.40 -5.11
CA ALA A 178 -4.31 -5.77 -5.33
C ALA A 178 -3.96 -6.20 -6.76
N TYR A 179 -3.49 -7.42 -6.91
CA TYR A 179 -3.04 -7.98 -8.18
C TYR A 179 -3.67 -9.36 -8.41
N ARG A 180 -3.91 -9.72 -9.67
CA ARG A 180 -3.93 -11.13 -10.03
C ARG A 180 -2.53 -11.71 -9.79
N LYS A 181 -2.44 -12.89 -9.19
CA LYS A 181 -1.13 -13.51 -8.90
C LYS A 181 -0.24 -13.62 -10.13
N ASP A 182 -0.78 -14.10 -11.23
CA ASP A 182 -0.02 -14.29 -12.46
C ASP A 182 0.47 -12.96 -13.03
N PHE A 183 -0.36 -11.91 -12.94
CA PHE A 183 0.05 -10.57 -13.32
C PHE A 183 1.15 -10.03 -12.41
N LEU A 184 1.06 -10.21 -11.08
CA LEU A 184 2.10 -9.79 -10.14
C LEU A 184 3.46 -10.42 -10.48
N LEU A 185 3.47 -11.74 -10.74
CA LEU A 185 4.71 -12.45 -11.11
C LEU A 185 5.28 -11.94 -12.44
N LYS A 186 4.43 -11.61 -13.40
CA LYS A 186 4.82 -10.97 -14.65
C LYS A 186 5.34 -9.56 -14.42
N TYR A 187 4.62 -8.75 -13.64
CA TYR A 187 4.98 -7.36 -13.33
C TYR A 187 6.34 -7.24 -12.65
N ALA A 188 6.62 -8.08 -11.66
CA ALA A 188 7.92 -8.11 -10.99
C ALA A 188 9.09 -8.43 -11.94
N ALA A 189 8.83 -9.14 -13.06
CA ALA A 189 9.83 -9.45 -14.07
C ALA A 189 9.96 -8.38 -15.18
N LEU A 190 9.07 -7.39 -15.24
CA LEU A 190 9.13 -6.31 -16.23
C LEU A 190 10.30 -5.36 -15.96
N PRO A 191 11.01 -4.91 -16.99
CA PRO A 191 12.05 -3.90 -16.83
C PRO A 191 11.45 -2.56 -16.40
N GLN A 192 12.23 -1.81 -15.61
CA GLN A 192 11.86 -0.44 -15.25
C GLN A 192 11.74 0.46 -16.48
N THR A 193 10.72 1.31 -16.46
CA THR A 193 10.35 2.18 -17.58
C THR A 193 10.80 3.63 -17.39
N PRO A 194 10.84 4.46 -18.46
CA PRO A 194 11.29 5.84 -18.37
C PRO A 194 10.48 6.72 -17.41
N LEU A 195 9.15 6.66 -17.45
CA LEU A 195 8.30 7.49 -16.58
C LEU A 195 8.36 7.01 -15.13
N GLU A 196 8.41 5.69 -14.90
CA GLU A 196 8.65 5.13 -13.57
C GLU A 196 9.92 5.67 -12.94
N LYS A 197 11.04 5.71 -13.70
CA LYS A 197 12.32 6.22 -13.20
C LYS A 197 12.29 7.73 -12.96
N LEU A 198 11.64 8.47 -13.85
CA LEU A 198 11.57 9.93 -13.79
C LEU A 198 10.78 10.40 -12.57
N GLU A 199 9.59 9.83 -12.36
CA GLU A 199 8.69 10.19 -11.25
C GLU A 199 9.02 9.40 -9.96
N SER A 200 9.83 8.33 -10.05
CA SER A 200 10.05 7.35 -8.97
C SER A 200 8.71 6.78 -8.47
N LEU A 201 7.87 6.36 -9.42
CA LEU A 201 6.54 5.80 -9.20
C LEU A 201 6.42 4.45 -9.91
N GLU A 202 6.49 3.36 -9.14
CA GLU A 202 6.55 1.99 -9.66
C GLU A 202 5.32 1.62 -10.51
N GLN A 203 4.14 2.13 -10.17
CA GLN A 203 2.89 1.85 -10.88
C GLN A 203 2.85 2.42 -12.31
N LEU A 204 3.70 3.38 -12.65
CA LEU A 204 3.81 3.89 -14.04
C LEU A 204 4.33 2.80 -14.99
N ARG A 205 5.13 1.84 -14.51
CA ARG A 205 5.54 0.67 -15.29
C ARG A 205 4.35 -0.09 -15.87
N VAL A 206 3.26 -0.21 -15.11
CA VAL A 206 2.04 -0.89 -15.55
C VAL A 206 1.43 -0.16 -16.75
N LEU A 207 1.30 1.17 -16.65
CA LEU A 207 0.71 2.00 -17.71
C LEU A 207 1.59 2.04 -18.97
N GLU A 208 2.92 2.19 -18.81
CA GLU A 208 3.86 2.23 -19.94
C GLU A 208 3.93 0.89 -20.70
N HIS A 209 3.59 -0.23 -20.04
CA HIS A 209 3.45 -1.53 -20.69
C HIS A 209 2.04 -1.79 -21.24
N GLY A 210 1.13 -0.81 -21.18
CA GLY A 210 -0.21 -0.90 -21.75
C GLY A 210 -1.20 -1.76 -20.96
N TYR A 211 -0.93 -2.03 -19.68
CA TYR A 211 -1.87 -2.77 -18.84
C TYR A 211 -2.87 -1.83 -18.18
N ARG A 212 -4.08 -2.33 -17.95
CA ARG A 212 -5.11 -1.66 -17.18
C ARG A 212 -4.73 -1.66 -15.70
N LEU A 213 -5.00 -0.54 -15.04
CA LEU A 213 -4.88 -0.37 -13.60
C LEU A 213 -6.14 0.33 -13.08
N ARG A 214 -7.02 -0.41 -12.42
CA ARG A 214 -8.20 0.16 -11.78
C ARG A 214 -7.78 0.99 -10.57
N VAL A 215 -8.40 2.15 -10.40
CA VAL A 215 -8.23 2.99 -9.21
C VAL A 215 -9.58 3.21 -8.56
N VAL A 216 -9.73 2.80 -7.31
CA VAL A 216 -10.96 3.00 -6.54
C VAL A 216 -10.81 4.21 -5.61
N GLU A 217 -11.82 5.08 -5.59
CA GLU A 217 -11.89 6.11 -4.56
C GLU A 217 -12.35 5.46 -3.25
N THR A 218 -11.51 5.50 -2.21
CA THR A 218 -11.85 4.90 -0.91
C THR A 218 -13.01 5.63 -0.25
N ARG A 219 -13.92 4.86 0.32
CA ARG A 219 -15.05 5.32 1.14
C ARG A 219 -14.76 5.18 2.63
N GLN A 220 -13.62 4.56 2.94
CA GLN A 220 -13.21 4.33 4.32
C GLN A 220 -12.52 5.57 4.90
N PRO A 221 -12.50 5.72 6.22
CA PRO A 221 -11.63 6.70 6.85
C PRO A 221 -10.18 6.46 6.44
N TYR A 222 -9.56 7.46 5.82
CA TYR A 222 -8.17 7.41 5.42
C TYR A 222 -7.34 8.38 6.25
N ILE A 223 -6.27 7.87 6.81
CA ILE A 223 -5.30 8.63 7.60
C ILE A 223 -4.01 8.67 6.79
N PRO A 224 -3.65 9.82 6.16
CA PRO A 224 -2.46 9.93 5.32
C PRO A 224 -1.19 10.02 6.17
N LEU A 225 -0.87 8.97 6.90
CA LEU A 225 0.29 8.90 7.79
C LEU A 225 1.09 7.62 7.57
N SER A 226 2.07 7.71 6.69
CA SER A 226 3.14 6.73 6.56
C SER A 226 4.28 7.10 7.51
N VAL A 227 4.80 6.15 8.26
CA VAL A 227 5.87 6.38 9.25
C VAL A 227 7.22 6.13 8.60
N ASP A 228 7.88 7.19 8.17
CA ASP A 228 9.16 7.15 7.46
C ASP A 228 10.31 7.79 8.23
N THR A 229 10.00 8.71 9.12
CA THR A 229 10.95 9.51 9.89
C THR A 229 10.64 9.45 11.39
N PRO A 230 11.58 9.86 12.28
CA PRO A 230 11.27 10.01 13.70
C PRO A 230 10.11 10.97 13.97
N GLU A 231 9.96 12.03 13.17
CA GLU A 231 8.89 13.00 13.28
C GLU A 231 7.53 12.37 12.95
N ASP A 232 7.46 11.50 11.93
CA ASP A 232 6.24 10.76 11.59
C ASP A 232 5.89 9.75 12.68
N LEU A 233 6.91 9.12 13.31
CA LEU A 233 6.70 8.23 14.45
C LEU A 233 6.04 8.95 15.63
N GLU A 234 6.47 10.19 15.94
CA GLU A 234 5.83 10.97 17.00
C GLU A 234 4.39 11.37 16.66
N LYS A 235 4.12 11.72 15.39
CA LYS A 235 2.74 11.94 14.92
C LYS A 235 1.90 10.68 15.08
N ALA A 236 2.45 9.52 14.70
CA ALA A 236 1.77 8.23 14.83
C ALA A 236 1.46 7.89 16.29
N ARG A 237 2.39 8.15 17.22
CA ARG A 237 2.18 7.96 18.66
C ARG A 237 1.09 8.86 19.21
N LYS A 238 1.07 10.14 18.79
CA LYS A 238 0.03 11.08 19.20
C LYS A 238 -1.34 10.63 18.70
N LEU A 239 -1.45 10.32 17.43
CA LEU A 239 -2.69 9.85 16.83
C LEU A 239 -3.20 8.55 17.46
N ALA A 240 -2.29 7.61 17.74
CA ALA A 240 -2.67 6.36 18.41
C ALA A 240 -3.30 6.61 19.80
N ARG A 241 -2.78 7.59 20.60
CA ARG A 241 -3.38 7.97 21.88
C ARG A 241 -4.79 8.53 21.69
N GLU A 242 -4.96 9.45 20.73
CA GLU A 242 -6.25 10.08 20.43
C GLU A 242 -7.31 9.02 20.05
N LEU A 243 -6.92 8.02 19.25
CA LEU A 243 -7.80 6.93 18.83
C LEU A 243 -8.14 6.00 20.01
N ASP A 244 -7.17 5.66 20.86
CA ASP A 244 -7.38 4.81 22.04
C ASP A 244 -8.32 5.52 23.06
N GLU A 245 -8.16 6.83 23.27
CA GLU A 245 -9.00 7.65 24.16
C GLU A 245 -10.43 7.82 23.61
N ALA A 246 -10.59 7.89 22.29
CA ALA A 246 -11.91 7.98 21.65
C ALA A 246 -12.70 6.66 21.66
N GLY A 247 -12.14 5.58 22.22
CA GLY A 247 -12.77 4.25 22.23
C GLY A 247 -12.87 3.61 20.85
N GLY A 248 -12.21 4.19 19.88
CA GLY A 248 -12.15 3.76 18.50
C GLY A 248 -10.90 2.94 18.23
N GLY A 249 -10.96 1.63 18.47
CA GLY A 249 -10.06 0.74 17.73
C GLY A 249 -10.39 0.89 16.24
N LEU A 250 -9.39 1.22 15.40
CA LEU A 250 -9.48 1.12 13.94
C LEU A 250 -9.92 -0.27 13.53
#